data_4fa15d443d6fd5b98d82219daa1de630
#
_entry.id   4fa15d443d6fd5b98d82219daa1de630
#
_cell.length_a   1.000
_cell.length_b   1.000
_cell.length_c   1.000
_cell.angle_alpha   90.00
_cell.angle_beta   90.00
_cell.angle_gamma   90.00
#
_symmetry.space_group_name_H-M   'P 1'
#
loop_
_entity.id
_entity.type
_entity.pdbx_description
1 polymer ?
#
loop_
_entity_poly.entity_id
_entity_poly.type
_entity_poly.pdbx_seq_one_letter_code
_entity_poly.pdbx_strand_id
1 'polypeptide(L)'
;MDKKILVWDIIKIAREHRKTVEKRICSLGIHPSQHHFLVHLAMNGACTQSQIAEAMEVSAAAVAVSVKKLERGGYVEKCISASDSRSNVIALTAKGEEVVQQSRLMFEEVDEKMFEALTEKQQNQLHDYMEQIINNLKTMEENQT
;
A
#
# COMPACT_ATOMS: atom_id res chain seq x y z
N MET A 1 19.01 0.62 28.95
CA MET A 1 18.72 -0.14 27.72
C MET A 1 19.51 0.50 26.56
N ASP A 2 20.20 -0.31 25.78
CA ASP A 2 20.95 0.20 24.62
C ASP A 2 19.97 0.67 23.52
N LYS A 3 20.13 1.91 23.05
CA LYS A 3 19.30 2.50 21.98
C LYS A 3 19.35 1.68 20.68
N LYS A 4 20.45 0.96 20.45
CA LYS A 4 20.59 0.06 19.29
C LYS A 4 19.55 -1.06 19.30
N ILE A 5 19.17 -1.57 20.48
CA ILE A 5 18.15 -2.61 20.60
C ILE A 5 16.80 -2.07 20.10
N LEU A 6 16.42 -0.86 20.52
CA LEU A 6 15.16 -0.23 20.09
C LEU A 6 15.13 -0.02 18.56
N VAL A 7 16.25 0.41 17.99
CA VAL A 7 16.35 0.57 16.52
C VAL A 7 16.18 -0.77 15.80
N TRP A 8 16.84 -1.82 16.29
CA TRP A 8 16.68 -3.16 15.72
C TRP A 8 15.25 -3.70 15.87
N ASP A 9 14.58 -3.43 16.99
CA ASP A 9 13.19 -3.85 17.21
C ASP A 9 12.24 -3.15 16.23
N ILE A 10 12.41 -1.85 15.99
CA ILE A 10 11.63 -1.10 14.98
C ILE A 10 11.82 -1.70 13.57
N ILE A 11 13.08 -1.95 13.20
CA ILE A 11 13.40 -2.55 11.88
C ILE A 11 12.80 -3.95 11.78
N LYS A 12 12.89 -4.75 12.84
CA LYS A 12 12.34 -6.10 12.90
C LYS A 12 10.82 -6.09 12.77
N ILE A 13 10.13 -5.22 13.49
CA ILE A 13 8.67 -5.05 13.40
C ILE A 13 8.26 -4.72 11.97
N ALA A 14 8.88 -3.71 11.36
CA ALA A 14 8.58 -3.30 9.99
C ALA A 14 8.80 -4.45 8.97
N ARG A 15 9.86 -5.23 9.15
CA ARG A 15 10.16 -6.39 8.32
C ARG A 15 9.14 -7.51 8.46
N GLU A 16 8.79 -7.89 9.70
CA GLU A 16 7.83 -8.97 9.95
C GLU A 16 6.41 -8.57 9.52
N HIS A 17 6.01 -7.32 9.74
CA HIS A 17 4.75 -6.79 9.22
C HIS A 17 4.69 -6.90 7.70
N ARG A 18 5.71 -6.37 6.99
CA ARG A 18 5.79 -6.46 5.51
C ARG A 18 5.69 -7.91 5.03
N LYS A 19 6.47 -8.83 5.60
CA LYS A 19 6.46 -10.25 5.25
C LYS A 19 5.08 -10.87 5.44
N THR A 20 4.39 -10.55 6.53
CA THR A 20 3.04 -11.05 6.82
C THR A 20 2.04 -10.54 5.79
N VAL A 21 2.05 -9.25 5.51
CA VAL A 21 1.19 -8.60 4.52
C VAL A 21 1.42 -9.17 3.11
N GLU A 22 2.68 -9.25 2.66
CA GLU A 22 3.02 -9.79 1.34
C GLU A 22 2.56 -11.25 1.17
N LYS A 23 2.75 -12.08 2.20
CA LYS A 23 2.27 -13.47 2.19
C LYS A 23 0.74 -13.55 2.06
N ARG A 24 0.02 -12.68 2.76
CA ARG A 24 -1.44 -12.59 2.68
C ARG A 24 -1.92 -12.12 1.31
N ILE A 25 -1.29 -11.10 0.74
CA ILE A 25 -1.59 -10.63 -0.63
C ILE A 25 -1.38 -11.75 -1.65
N CYS A 26 -0.26 -12.46 -1.56
CA CYS A 26 0.01 -13.60 -2.45
C CYS A 26 -1.06 -14.70 -2.35
N SER A 27 -1.68 -14.89 -1.18
CA SER A 27 -2.78 -15.87 -1.03
C SER A 27 -4.06 -15.48 -1.79
N LEU A 28 -4.21 -14.20 -2.18
CA LEU A 28 -5.28 -13.74 -3.07
C LEU A 28 -5.01 -13.99 -4.57
N GLY A 29 -3.87 -14.61 -4.89
CA GLY A 29 -3.48 -14.93 -6.26
C GLY A 29 -2.89 -13.75 -7.06
N ILE A 30 -2.50 -12.68 -6.38
CA ILE A 30 -1.86 -11.51 -7.00
C ILE A 30 -0.50 -11.20 -6.35
N HIS A 31 0.36 -10.52 -7.09
CA HIS A 31 1.63 -10.03 -6.58
C HIS A 31 1.45 -8.72 -5.79
N PRO A 32 2.24 -8.45 -4.73
CA PRO A 32 2.14 -7.21 -3.95
C PRO A 32 2.18 -5.91 -4.79
N SER A 33 3.02 -5.85 -5.84
CA SER A 33 3.04 -4.69 -6.74
C SER A 33 1.74 -4.50 -7.55
N GLN A 34 1.08 -5.61 -7.92
CA GLN A 34 -0.22 -5.58 -8.58
C GLN A 34 -1.31 -5.14 -7.61
N HIS A 35 -1.28 -5.63 -6.37
CA HIS A 35 -2.18 -5.20 -5.31
C HIS A 35 -2.10 -3.70 -5.07
N HIS A 36 -0.90 -3.14 -4.96
CA HIS A 36 -0.70 -1.69 -4.79
C HIS A 36 -1.35 -0.89 -5.93
N PHE A 37 -1.27 -1.40 -7.16
CA PHE A 37 -1.91 -0.80 -8.32
C PHE A 37 -3.45 -0.80 -8.20
N LEU A 38 -4.04 -1.94 -7.76
CA LEU A 38 -5.50 -2.03 -7.55
C LEU A 38 -5.98 -1.11 -6.43
N VAL A 39 -5.24 -1.02 -5.34
CA VAL A 39 -5.55 -0.10 -4.23
C VAL A 39 -5.51 1.36 -4.70
N HIS A 40 -4.52 1.73 -5.53
CA HIS A 40 -4.46 3.07 -6.10
C HIS A 40 -5.71 3.41 -6.92
N LEU A 41 -6.17 2.49 -7.78
CA LEU A 41 -7.41 2.67 -8.54
C LEU A 41 -8.66 2.71 -7.67
N ALA A 42 -8.70 1.92 -6.58
CA ALA A 42 -9.83 1.95 -5.65
C ALA A 42 -9.96 3.29 -4.92
N MET A 43 -8.84 3.92 -4.61
CA MET A 43 -8.82 5.22 -3.90
C MET A 43 -9.07 6.42 -4.82
N ASN A 44 -8.61 6.36 -6.07
CA ASN A 44 -8.60 7.50 -6.99
C ASN A 44 -9.60 7.37 -8.14
N GLY A 45 -10.25 6.23 -8.29
CA GLY A 45 -11.10 5.92 -9.43
C GLY A 45 -10.31 5.58 -10.70
N ALA A 46 -10.98 5.64 -11.84
CA ALA A 46 -10.36 5.37 -13.12
C ALA A 46 -9.31 6.43 -13.47
N CYS A 47 -8.09 6.00 -13.81
CA CYS A 47 -6.94 6.83 -14.09
C CYS A 47 -6.31 6.48 -15.45
N THR A 48 -5.66 7.45 -16.10
CA THR A 48 -4.81 7.17 -17.24
C THR A 48 -3.51 6.49 -16.82
N GLN A 49 -2.84 5.78 -17.73
CA GLN A 49 -1.54 5.17 -17.44
C GLN A 49 -0.49 6.20 -16.99
N SER A 50 -0.54 7.42 -17.53
CA SER A 50 0.37 8.51 -17.14
C SER A 50 0.12 8.98 -15.72
N GLN A 51 -1.14 9.15 -15.31
CA GLN A 51 -1.49 9.51 -13.93
C GLN A 51 -1.04 8.44 -12.92
N ILE A 52 -1.20 7.16 -13.28
CA ILE A 52 -0.73 6.06 -12.45
C ILE A 52 0.80 6.06 -12.35
N ALA A 53 1.51 6.26 -13.45
CA ALA A 53 2.97 6.30 -13.48
C ALA A 53 3.51 7.43 -12.59
N GLU A 54 2.92 8.62 -12.67
CA GLU A 54 3.28 9.76 -11.84
C GLU A 54 3.00 9.50 -10.35
N ALA A 55 1.79 9.05 -10.02
CA ALA A 55 1.38 8.82 -8.63
C ALA A 55 2.16 7.69 -7.94
N MET A 56 2.55 6.67 -8.68
CA MET A 56 3.31 5.52 -8.16
C MET A 56 4.83 5.69 -8.30
N GLU A 57 5.29 6.79 -8.87
CA GLU A 57 6.72 7.09 -9.13
C GLU A 57 7.43 5.96 -9.91
N VAL A 58 6.75 5.41 -10.90
CA VAL A 58 7.27 4.35 -11.77
C VAL A 58 7.27 4.76 -13.24
N SER A 59 8.03 4.05 -14.08
CA SER A 59 8.06 4.32 -15.50
C SER A 59 6.74 3.95 -16.20
N ALA A 60 6.40 4.66 -17.28
CA ALA A 60 5.25 4.33 -18.12
C ALA A 60 5.31 2.88 -18.65
N ALA A 61 6.51 2.38 -18.94
CA ALA A 61 6.72 1.00 -19.36
C ALA A 61 6.35 -0.01 -18.28
N ALA A 62 6.70 0.27 -17.00
CA ALA A 62 6.34 -0.57 -15.87
C ALA A 62 4.82 -0.59 -15.65
N VAL A 63 4.16 0.57 -15.78
CA VAL A 63 2.69 0.66 -15.73
C VAL A 63 2.06 -0.17 -16.84
N ALA A 64 2.51 -0.03 -18.08
CA ALA A 64 1.97 -0.78 -19.22
C ALA A 64 2.06 -2.30 -19.01
N VAL A 65 3.19 -2.79 -18.47
CA VAL A 65 3.37 -4.22 -18.14
C VAL A 65 2.39 -4.66 -17.03
N SER A 66 2.23 -3.84 -15.99
CA SER A 66 1.32 -4.14 -14.87
C SER A 66 -0.13 -4.15 -15.33
N VAL A 67 -0.56 -3.15 -16.11
CA VAL A 67 -1.92 -3.08 -16.70
C VAL A 67 -2.20 -4.33 -17.53
N LYS A 68 -1.29 -4.72 -18.43
CA LYS A 68 -1.47 -5.91 -19.26
C LYS A 68 -1.65 -7.18 -18.44
N LYS A 69 -0.91 -7.34 -17.34
CA LYS A 69 -1.06 -8.49 -16.44
C LYS A 69 -2.40 -8.47 -15.70
N LEU A 70 -2.77 -7.31 -15.16
CA LEU A 70 -4.02 -7.13 -14.42
C LEU A 70 -5.26 -7.27 -15.32
N GLU A 71 -5.19 -6.76 -16.55
CA GLU A 71 -6.23 -6.90 -17.58
C GLU A 71 -6.41 -8.38 -17.96
N ARG A 72 -5.29 -9.10 -18.19
CA ARG A 72 -5.32 -10.55 -18.46
C ARG A 72 -5.92 -11.34 -17.29
N GLY A 73 -5.65 -10.93 -16.06
CA GLY A 73 -6.23 -11.52 -14.85
C GLY A 73 -7.70 -11.15 -14.63
N GLY A 74 -8.24 -10.18 -15.39
CA GLY A 74 -9.61 -9.70 -15.28
C GLY A 74 -9.83 -8.76 -14.08
N TYR A 75 -8.76 -8.17 -13.52
CA TYR A 75 -8.85 -7.25 -12.37
C TYR A 75 -9.06 -5.80 -12.75
N VAL A 76 -8.63 -5.41 -13.95
CA VAL A 76 -8.82 -4.09 -14.50
C VAL A 76 -9.30 -4.18 -15.94
N GLU A 77 -9.91 -3.10 -16.42
CA GLU A 77 -10.31 -2.94 -17.81
C GLU A 77 -9.96 -1.54 -18.32
N LYS A 78 -9.82 -1.42 -19.63
CA LYS A 78 -9.63 -0.13 -20.30
C LYS A 78 -10.98 0.43 -20.70
N CYS A 79 -11.24 1.66 -20.28
CA CYS A 79 -12.45 2.39 -20.60
C CYS A 79 -12.10 3.69 -21.33
N ILE A 80 -13.06 4.23 -22.09
CA ILE A 80 -12.95 5.58 -22.63
C ILE A 80 -13.28 6.56 -21.49
N SER A 81 -12.44 7.59 -21.33
CA SER A 81 -12.69 8.62 -20.32
C SER A 81 -14.03 9.32 -20.54
N ALA A 82 -14.81 9.49 -19.48
CA ALA A 82 -16.06 10.24 -19.53
C ALA A 82 -15.87 11.74 -19.83
N SER A 83 -14.69 12.29 -19.48
CA SER A 83 -14.34 13.70 -19.67
C SER A 83 -13.61 13.98 -21.00
N ASP A 84 -12.95 12.98 -21.58
CA ASP A 84 -12.21 13.09 -22.84
C ASP A 84 -12.27 11.75 -23.61
N SER A 85 -13.08 11.73 -24.65
CA SER A 85 -13.27 10.54 -25.50
C SER A 85 -12.01 10.06 -26.24
N ARG A 86 -10.91 10.82 -26.16
CA ARG A 86 -9.61 10.47 -26.77
C ARG A 86 -8.68 9.77 -25.78
N SER A 87 -9.02 9.79 -24.48
CA SER A 87 -8.18 9.24 -23.43
C SER A 87 -8.71 7.91 -22.94
N ASN A 88 -7.87 6.88 -22.97
CA ASN A 88 -8.15 5.61 -22.33
C ASN A 88 -7.78 5.70 -20.83
N VAL A 89 -8.71 5.34 -19.98
CA VAL A 89 -8.50 5.19 -18.53
C VAL A 89 -8.55 3.71 -18.14
N ILE A 90 -7.86 3.40 -17.06
CA ILE A 90 -7.86 2.08 -16.45
C ILE A 90 -8.81 2.13 -15.27
N ALA A 91 -9.75 1.22 -15.22
CA ALA A 91 -10.73 1.09 -14.14
C ALA A 91 -10.65 -0.31 -13.52
N LEU A 92 -11.06 -0.42 -12.25
CA LEU A 92 -11.28 -1.71 -11.62
C LEU A 92 -12.48 -2.41 -12.24
N THR A 93 -12.38 -3.72 -12.38
CA THR A 93 -13.55 -4.60 -12.59
C THR A 93 -14.14 -5.00 -11.23
N ALA A 94 -15.33 -5.62 -11.22
CA ALA A 94 -15.90 -6.20 -10.02
C ALA A 94 -14.94 -7.18 -9.32
N LYS A 95 -14.17 -7.96 -10.08
CA LYS A 95 -13.13 -8.84 -9.55
C LYS A 95 -11.98 -8.07 -8.90
N GLY A 96 -11.58 -6.95 -9.49
CA GLY A 96 -10.55 -6.07 -8.92
C GLY A 96 -11.02 -5.44 -7.60
N GLU A 97 -12.25 -4.96 -7.55
CA GLU A 97 -12.87 -4.41 -6.34
C GLU A 97 -12.97 -5.46 -5.22
N GLU A 98 -13.37 -6.68 -5.55
CA GLU A 98 -13.44 -7.80 -4.59
C GLU A 98 -12.08 -8.08 -3.97
N VAL A 99 -11.01 -8.13 -4.76
CA VAL A 99 -9.64 -8.36 -4.24
C VAL A 99 -9.20 -7.22 -3.31
N VAL A 100 -9.49 -5.98 -3.64
CA VAL A 100 -9.18 -4.83 -2.76
C VAL A 100 -9.97 -4.93 -1.45
N GLN A 101 -11.24 -5.29 -1.50
CA GLN A 101 -12.07 -5.46 -0.31
C GLN A 101 -11.57 -6.60 0.57
N GLN A 102 -11.24 -7.75 -0.01
CA GLN A 102 -10.67 -8.90 0.72
C GLN A 102 -9.33 -8.54 1.38
N SER A 103 -8.45 -7.84 0.65
CA SER A 103 -7.17 -7.42 1.21
C SER A 103 -7.33 -6.45 2.38
N ARG A 104 -8.31 -5.56 2.34
CA ARG A 104 -8.61 -4.64 3.43
C ARG A 104 -8.98 -5.39 4.71
N LEU A 105 -9.90 -6.36 4.62
CA LEU A 105 -10.29 -7.19 5.77
C LEU A 105 -9.09 -7.97 6.34
N MET A 106 -8.23 -8.48 5.46
CA MET A 106 -7.02 -9.19 5.89
C MET A 106 -6.01 -8.27 6.58
N PHE A 107 -5.92 -7.01 6.21
CA PHE A 107 -5.06 -6.03 6.89
C PHE A 107 -5.62 -5.66 8.25
N GLU A 108 -6.92 -5.43 8.36
CA GLU A 108 -7.61 -5.21 9.63
C GLU A 108 -7.31 -6.36 10.63
N GLU A 109 -7.37 -7.63 10.17
CA GLU A 109 -6.99 -8.80 10.99
C GLU A 109 -5.51 -8.79 11.42
N VAL A 110 -4.61 -8.37 10.53
CA VAL A 110 -3.17 -8.28 10.85
C VAL A 110 -2.93 -7.19 11.89
N ASP A 111 -3.57 -6.03 11.73
CA ASP A 111 -3.44 -4.90 12.63
C ASP A 111 -4.00 -5.24 14.03
N GLU A 112 -5.18 -5.83 14.10
CA GLU A 112 -5.75 -6.31 15.36
C GLU A 112 -4.83 -7.32 16.05
N LYS A 113 -4.33 -8.29 15.30
CA LYS A 113 -3.43 -9.33 15.86
C LYS A 113 -2.10 -8.75 16.32
N MET A 114 -1.58 -7.75 15.63
CA MET A 114 -0.32 -7.10 15.97
C MET A 114 -0.38 -6.41 17.33
N PHE A 115 -1.53 -5.86 17.71
CA PHE A 115 -1.72 -5.12 18.95
C PHE A 115 -2.59 -5.83 20.00
N GLU A 116 -3.00 -7.07 19.76
CA GLU A 116 -3.93 -7.86 20.60
C GLU A 116 -3.54 -7.89 22.09
N ALA A 117 -2.24 -7.91 22.40
CA ALA A 117 -1.74 -7.99 23.77
C ALA A 117 -1.64 -6.62 24.48
N LEU A 118 -1.90 -5.52 23.77
CA LEU A 118 -1.77 -4.17 24.31
C LEU A 118 -3.15 -3.61 24.65
N THR A 119 -3.28 -3.08 25.86
CA THR A 119 -4.45 -2.29 26.23
C THR A 119 -4.50 -0.98 25.44
N GLU A 120 -5.68 -0.37 25.29
CA GLU A 120 -5.86 0.92 24.60
C GLU A 120 -4.91 2.00 25.15
N LYS A 121 -4.73 2.07 26.47
CA LYS A 121 -3.78 2.99 27.11
C LYS A 121 -2.34 2.73 26.64
N GLN A 122 -1.93 1.48 26.51
CA GLN A 122 -0.59 1.11 26.03
C GLN A 122 -0.42 1.42 24.54
N GLN A 123 -1.47 1.22 23.73
CA GLN A 123 -1.47 1.58 22.31
C GLN A 123 -1.31 3.10 22.12
N ASN A 124 -2.06 3.91 22.89
CA ASN A 124 -1.95 5.36 22.86
C ASN A 124 -0.54 5.83 23.28
N GLN A 125 0.01 5.26 24.33
CA GLN A 125 1.37 5.57 24.80
C GLN A 125 2.44 5.18 23.77
N LEU A 126 2.28 4.03 23.12
CA LEU A 126 3.17 3.60 22.03
C LEU A 126 3.10 4.57 20.85
N HIS A 127 1.91 5.00 20.46
CA HIS A 127 1.71 6.01 19.41
C HIS A 127 2.46 7.31 19.74
N ASP A 128 2.31 7.83 20.96
CA ASP A 128 3.00 9.05 21.39
C ASP A 128 4.53 8.92 21.30
N TYR A 129 5.08 7.77 21.66
CA TYR A 129 6.52 7.52 21.54
C TYR A 129 6.97 7.44 20.07
N MET A 130 6.18 6.78 19.22
CA MET A 130 6.47 6.71 17.77
C MET A 130 6.46 8.10 17.14
N GLU A 131 5.49 8.95 17.46
CA GLU A 131 5.42 10.32 16.96
C GLU A 131 6.64 11.14 17.40
N GLN A 132 7.08 11.02 18.65
CA GLN A 132 8.31 11.67 19.13
C GLN A 132 9.54 11.22 18.33
N ILE A 133 9.67 9.91 18.06
CA ILE A 133 10.79 9.37 17.28
C ILE A 133 10.75 9.90 15.84
N ILE A 134 9.58 9.90 15.21
CA ILE A 134 9.38 10.43 13.85
C ILE A 134 9.76 11.91 13.77
N ASN A 135 9.31 12.72 14.73
CA ASN A 135 9.62 14.15 14.77
C ASN A 135 11.12 14.40 14.96
N ASN A 136 11.79 13.62 15.81
CA ASN A 136 13.24 13.70 15.97
C ASN A 136 14.00 13.39 14.66
N LEU A 137 13.52 12.41 13.88
CA LEU A 137 14.13 12.09 12.59
C LEU A 137 13.92 13.20 11.55
N LYS A 138 12.73 13.80 11.48
CA LYS A 138 12.43 14.91 10.57
C LYS A 138 13.30 16.14 10.86
N THR A 139 13.52 16.49 12.12
CA THR A 139 14.38 17.62 12.50
C THR A 139 15.86 17.38 12.17
N MET A 140 16.31 16.12 12.05
CA MET A 140 17.68 15.82 11.61
C MET A 140 17.88 16.10 10.11
N GLU A 141 16.85 15.89 9.29
CA GLU A 141 16.91 16.19 7.84
C GLU A 141 16.91 17.69 7.58
N GLU A 142 16.08 18.45 8.30
CA GLU A 142 15.99 19.91 8.16
C GLU A 142 17.30 20.63 8.52
N ASN A 143 18.08 20.10 9.46
CA ASN A 143 19.37 20.66 9.89
C ASN A 143 20.56 20.34 8.97
N GLN A 144 20.36 19.54 7.91
CA GLN A 144 21.39 19.18 6.93
C GLN A 144 21.28 19.97 5.61
N THR A 145 20.29 20.85 5.49
CA THR A 145 20.06 21.73 4.33
C THR A 145 20.52 23.14 4.63
#